data_e72836f87d8fa0c8b5e17298bc77ed1f
#
_entry.id   e72836f87d8fa0c8b5e17298bc77ed1f
#
_cell.length_a   1.000
_cell.length_b   1.000
_cell.length_c   1.000
_cell.angle_alpha   90.00
_cell.angle_beta   90.00
_cell.angle_gamma   90.00
#
_symmetry.space_group_name_H-M   'P 1'
#
loop_
_entity.id
_entity.type
_entity.pdbx_description
1 polymer ?
#
loop_
_entity_poly.entity_id
_entity_poly.type
_entity_poly.pdbx_seq_one_letter_code
_entity_poly.pdbx_strand_id
1 'polypeptide(L)'
;EIRLSLVGSEMCIRDSNQIEKKKSEQAALVYKEWLEEISQENPNNENLNNLLDKFLNDYKNTGYTQLALLSKANFDANSNNYMDSLDNFKKLIEITNGFNGNRIYNKIARVSASRLLLSMEKHDEALEMIDLYSSSDTNGYIHELTGDILLEQGKIDLAISQYEKAANKYTDESSQTIVAMKISNIDM
;
A
#
# COMPACT_ATOMS: atom_id res chain seq x y z
N GLU A 1 -25.85 36.42 -19.02
CA GLU A 1 -25.00 36.20 -17.80
C GLU A 1 -24.53 34.75 -17.65
N ILE A 2 -25.29 33.72 -18.03
CA ILE A 2 -24.92 32.29 -17.90
C ILE A 2 -23.72 31.90 -18.78
N ARG A 3 -23.54 32.50 -19.95
CA ARG A 3 -22.40 32.19 -20.85
C ARG A 3 -21.04 32.65 -20.37
N LEU A 4 -20.98 33.76 -19.61
CA LEU A 4 -19.72 34.29 -19.07
C LEU A 4 -19.18 33.43 -17.87
N SER A 5 -20.08 32.84 -17.10
CA SER A 5 -19.68 31.97 -15.99
C SER A 5 -19.14 30.60 -16.46
N LEU A 6 -19.66 30.08 -17.57
CA LEU A 6 -19.17 28.82 -18.19
C LEU A 6 -17.76 28.99 -18.77
N VAL A 7 -17.49 30.10 -19.48
CA VAL A 7 -16.17 30.37 -20.06
C VAL A 7 -15.09 30.53 -18.97
N GLY A 8 -15.43 31.17 -17.85
CA GLY A 8 -14.52 31.30 -16.72
C GLY A 8 -14.19 29.94 -16.03
N SER A 9 -15.18 29.07 -15.91
CA SER A 9 -14.97 27.74 -15.33
C SER A 9 -14.16 26.82 -16.25
N GLU A 10 -14.38 26.85 -17.56
CA GLU A 10 -13.61 26.09 -18.55
C GLU A 10 -12.13 26.52 -18.60
N MET A 11 -11.87 27.81 -18.48
CA MET A 11 -10.52 28.36 -18.48
C MET A 11 -9.77 27.98 -17.21
N CYS A 12 -10.40 28.04 -16.05
CA CYS A 12 -9.81 27.57 -14.77
C CYS A 12 -9.51 26.06 -14.78
N ILE A 13 -10.38 25.23 -15.36
CA ILE A 13 -10.16 23.77 -15.46
C ILE A 13 -8.98 23.47 -16.41
N ARG A 14 -8.88 24.19 -17.53
CA ARG A 14 -7.79 24.03 -18.50
C ARG A 14 -6.44 24.42 -17.88
N ASP A 15 -6.40 25.53 -17.14
CA ASP A 15 -5.18 25.99 -16.48
C ASP A 15 -4.74 25.03 -15.37
N SER A 16 -5.67 24.52 -14.56
CA SER A 16 -5.40 23.50 -13.55
C SER A 16 -4.82 22.23 -14.18
N ASN A 17 -5.41 21.72 -15.26
CA ASN A 17 -4.93 20.54 -15.96
C ASN A 17 -3.53 20.72 -16.55
N GLN A 18 -3.19 21.93 -17.03
CA GLN A 18 -1.84 22.23 -17.52
C GLN A 18 -0.81 22.26 -16.42
N ILE A 19 -1.17 22.80 -15.25
CA ILE A 19 -0.29 22.84 -14.06
C ILE A 19 -0.02 21.41 -13.56
N GLU A 20 -1.06 20.58 -13.44
CA GLU A 20 -0.92 19.18 -13.03
C GLU A 20 -0.07 18.38 -14.03
N LYS A 21 -0.26 18.59 -15.33
CA LYS A 21 0.55 17.95 -16.37
C LYS A 21 2.02 18.32 -16.25
N LYS A 22 2.34 19.61 -16.10
CA LYS A 22 3.73 20.08 -15.90
C LYS A 22 4.35 19.50 -14.63
N LYS A 23 3.61 19.44 -13.53
CA LYS A 23 4.07 18.81 -12.29
C LYS A 23 4.36 17.32 -12.48
N SER A 24 3.50 16.62 -13.21
CA SER A 24 3.71 15.21 -13.52
C SER A 24 4.94 14.98 -14.40
N GLU A 25 5.16 15.85 -15.42
CA GLU A 25 6.36 15.78 -16.26
C GLU A 25 7.65 16.04 -15.47
N GLN A 26 7.64 16.99 -14.54
CA GLN A 26 8.76 17.24 -13.65
C GLN A 26 8.98 16.10 -12.66
N ALA A 27 7.92 15.56 -12.09
CA ALA A 27 8.00 14.39 -11.22
C ALA A 27 8.58 13.15 -11.94
N ALA A 28 8.29 12.99 -13.25
CA ALA A 28 8.87 11.92 -14.06
C ALA A 28 10.39 12.01 -14.16
N LEU A 29 10.95 13.22 -14.25
CA LEU A 29 12.39 13.42 -14.27
C LEU A 29 13.04 13.03 -12.93
N VAL A 30 12.43 13.46 -11.81
CA VAL A 30 12.88 13.07 -10.47
C VAL A 30 12.73 11.56 -10.26
N TYR A 31 11.70 10.94 -10.84
CA TYR A 31 11.50 9.50 -10.75
C TYR A 31 12.56 8.71 -11.53
N LYS A 32 13.08 9.27 -12.62
CA LYS A 32 14.22 8.69 -13.32
C LYS A 32 15.47 8.68 -12.44
N GLU A 33 15.78 9.80 -11.76
CA GLU A 33 16.88 9.87 -10.78
C GLU A 33 16.67 8.86 -9.64
N TRP A 34 15.43 8.71 -9.17
CA TRP A 34 15.05 7.71 -8.18
C TRP A 34 15.35 6.28 -8.62
N LEU A 35 14.96 5.92 -9.85
CA LEU A 35 15.21 4.59 -10.40
C LEU A 35 16.70 4.31 -10.57
N GLU A 36 17.47 5.30 -11.02
CA GLU A 36 18.92 5.20 -11.16
C GLU A 36 19.59 4.94 -9.79
N GLU A 37 19.14 5.60 -8.73
CA GLU A 37 19.67 5.42 -7.38
C GLU A 37 19.26 4.08 -6.76
N ILE A 38 17.97 3.74 -6.78
CA ILE A 38 17.47 2.53 -6.09
C ILE A 38 17.90 1.22 -6.77
N SER A 39 18.28 1.28 -8.04
CA SER A 39 18.74 0.10 -8.80
C SER A 39 20.24 -0.17 -8.69
N GLN A 40 20.97 0.64 -7.96
CA GLN A 40 22.39 0.39 -7.69
C GLN A 40 22.58 -0.87 -6.82
N GLU A 41 23.72 -1.49 -6.90
CA GLU A 41 24.06 -2.64 -6.05
C GLU A 41 24.05 -2.26 -4.55
N ASN A 42 24.47 -1.02 -4.24
CA ASN A 42 24.45 -0.44 -2.89
C ASN A 42 23.80 0.96 -2.95
N PRO A 43 22.48 1.06 -2.93
CA PRO A 43 21.79 2.34 -3.00
C PRO A 43 22.13 3.24 -1.82
N ASN A 44 22.36 4.53 -2.07
CA ASN A 44 22.58 5.50 -1.01
C ASN A 44 21.24 5.90 -0.36
N ASN A 45 21.04 5.45 0.88
CA ASN A 45 19.79 5.70 1.62
C ASN A 45 19.54 7.19 1.87
N GLU A 46 20.57 8.00 2.07
CA GLU A 46 20.43 9.45 2.24
C GLU A 46 19.93 10.11 0.95
N ASN A 47 20.49 9.75 -0.21
CA ASN A 47 20.02 10.23 -1.50
C ASN A 47 18.56 9.83 -1.77
N LEU A 48 18.20 8.57 -1.47
CA LEU A 48 16.83 8.10 -1.61
C LEU A 48 15.86 8.90 -0.71
N ASN A 49 16.24 9.20 0.53
CA ASN A 49 15.43 10.01 1.44
C ASN A 49 15.27 11.45 0.91
N ASN A 50 16.34 12.08 0.42
CA ASN A 50 16.28 13.43 -0.16
C ASN A 50 15.36 13.48 -1.39
N LEU A 51 15.42 12.47 -2.26
CA LEU A 51 14.53 12.35 -3.42
C LEU A 51 13.08 12.12 -2.98
N LEU A 52 12.85 11.30 -1.95
CA LEU A 52 11.52 11.05 -1.41
C LEU A 52 10.91 12.32 -0.79
N ASP A 53 11.71 13.10 -0.05
CA ASP A 53 11.29 14.38 0.50
C ASP A 53 10.90 15.37 -0.61
N LYS A 54 11.66 15.41 -1.69
CA LYS A 54 11.33 16.22 -2.88
C LYS A 54 9.99 15.78 -3.49
N PHE A 55 9.72 14.47 -3.60
CA PHE A 55 8.41 13.97 -4.04
C PHE A 55 7.28 14.42 -3.13
N LEU A 56 7.45 14.30 -1.82
CA LEU A 56 6.42 14.62 -0.83
C LEU A 56 6.12 16.13 -0.77
N ASN A 57 7.14 16.96 -0.93
CA ASN A 57 7.00 18.41 -0.88
C ASN A 57 6.45 19.00 -2.18
N ASP A 58 6.99 18.61 -3.32
CA ASP A 58 6.72 19.27 -4.59
C ASP A 58 5.68 18.54 -5.44
N TYR A 59 5.58 17.19 -5.31
CA TYR A 59 4.85 16.31 -6.21
C TYR A 59 3.89 15.34 -5.50
N LYS A 60 3.47 15.65 -4.26
CA LYS A 60 2.70 14.77 -3.36
C LYS A 60 1.54 14.03 -4.04
N ASN A 61 0.82 14.68 -4.97
CA ASN A 61 -0.38 14.13 -5.61
C ASN A 61 -0.10 13.37 -6.92
N THR A 62 1.17 13.13 -7.27
CA THR A 62 1.51 12.42 -8.49
C THR A 62 1.60 10.91 -8.26
N GLY A 63 1.35 10.11 -9.32
CA GLY A 63 1.58 8.67 -9.28
C GLY A 63 3.04 8.29 -9.01
N TYR A 64 3.98 9.15 -9.38
CA TYR A 64 5.41 8.93 -9.12
C TYR A 64 5.75 8.96 -7.63
N THR A 65 5.12 9.85 -6.85
CA THR A 65 5.26 9.87 -5.39
C THR A 65 4.74 8.57 -4.75
N GLN A 66 3.61 8.07 -5.25
CA GLN A 66 3.05 6.80 -4.77
C GLN A 66 3.99 5.61 -5.08
N LEU A 67 4.57 5.58 -6.28
CA LEU A 67 5.55 4.58 -6.67
C LEU A 67 6.84 4.68 -5.85
N ALA A 68 7.36 5.88 -5.63
CA ALA A 68 8.57 6.09 -4.84
C ALA A 68 8.38 5.65 -3.37
N LEU A 69 7.23 6.02 -2.75
CA LEU A 69 6.89 5.57 -1.39
C LEU A 69 6.80 4.04 -1.29
N LEU A 70 6.09 3.39 -2.23
CA LEU A 70 5.97 1.94 -2.25
C LEU A 70 7.33 1.26 -2.43
N SER A 71 8.15 1.78 -3.35
CA SER A 71 9.49 1.27 -3.62
C SER A 71 10.41 1.43 -2.42
N LYS A 72 10.39 2.62 -1.78
CA LYS A 72 11.20 2.88 -0.56
C LYS A 72 10.78 1.98 0.60
N ALA A 73 9.48 1.85 0.84
CA ALA A 73 8.97 0.99 1.90
C ALA A 73 9.42 -0.47 1.72
N ASN A 74 9.37 -1.00 0.49
CA ASN A 74 9.85 -2.34 0.19
C ASN A 74 11.37 -2.46 0.34
N PHE A 75 12.13 -1.45 -0.08
CA PHE A 75 13.58 -1.40 0.09
C PHE A 75 13.97 -1.42 1.57
N ASP A 76 13.31 -0.60 2.40
CA ASP A 76 13.54 -0.55 3.84
C ASP A 76 13.20 -1.88 4.52
N ALA A 77 12.08 -2.52 4.14
CA ALA A 77 11.70 -3.83 4.65
C ALA A 77 12.76 -4.90 4.34
N ASN A 78 13.25 -4.93 3.10
CA ASN A 78 14.30 -5.87 2.67
C ASN A 78 15.65 -5.61 3.33
N SER A 79 15.88 -4.37 3.78
CA SER A 79 17.08 -3.96 4.53
C SER A 79 16.93 -4.13 6.05
N ASN A 80 15.83 -4.75 6.53
CA ASN A 80 15.45 -4.89 7.93
C ASN A 80 15.19 -3.55 8.66
N ASN A 81 15.00 -2.45 7.93
CA ASN A 81 14.62 -1.15 8.48
C ASN A 81 13.10 -1.07 8.63
N TYR A 82 12.52 -1.92 9.46
CA TYR A 82 11.08 -2.14 9.56
C TYR A 82 10.29 -0.90 9.98
N MET A 83 10.85 -0.05 10.83
CA MET A 83 10.17 1.18 11.27
C MET A 83 10.05 2.19 10.14
N ASP A 84 11.12 2.40 9.36
CA ASP A 84 11.11 3.31 8.21
C ASP A 84 10.20 2.78 7.10
N SER A 85 10.21 1.46 6.87
CA SER A 85 9.28 0.79 5.96
C SER A 85 7.83 1.05 6.35
N LEU A 86 7.48 0.84 7.62
CA LEU A 86 6.13 1.06 8.13
C LEU A 86 5.70 2.53 8.00
N ASP A 87 6.59 3.47 8.29
CA ASP A 87 6.33 4.90 8.13
C ASP A 87 6.03 5.25 6.66
N ASN A 88 6.82 4.74 5.73
CA ASN A 88 6.60 4.95 4.30
C ASN A 88 5.30 4.31 3.79
N PHE A 89 4.90 3.12 4.27
CA PHE A 89 3.58 2.57 3.99
C PHE A 89 2.46 3.44 4.57
N LYS A 90 2.59 3.96 5.79
CA LYS A 90 1.60 4.87 6.41
C LYS A 90 1.46 6.17 5.62
N LYS A 91 2.57 6.76 5.16
CA LYS A 91 2.54 7.93 4.26
C LYS A 91 1.83 7.61 2.95
N LEU A 92 2.07 6.44 2.35
CA LEU A 92 1.38 6.02 1.14
C LEU A 92 -0.12 5.84 1.37
N ILE A 93 -0.53 5.25 2.49
CA ILE A 93 -1.94 5.13 2.90
C ILE A 93 -2.57 6.52 3.00
N GLU A 94 -1.89 7.47 3.67
CA GLU A 94 -2.39 8.85 3.84
C GLU A 94 -2.66 9.53 2.50
N ILE A 95 -1.68 9.54 1.57
CA ILE A 95 -1.82 10.26 0.30
C ILE A 95 -2.75 9.56 -0.70
N THR A 96 -3.06 8.28 -0.47
CA THR A 96 -3.97 7.49 -1.32
C THR A 96 -5.35 7.32 -0.70
N ASN A 97 -5.59 7.87 0.49
CA ASN A 97 -6.88 7.85 1.15
C ASN A 97 -7.83 8.90 0.56
N GLY A 98 -9.14 8.70 0.71
CA GLY A 98 -10.16 9.65 0.29
C GLY A 98 -10.82 9.32 -1.04
N PHE A 99 -11.77 10.19 -1.46
CA PHE A 99 -12.66 9.94 -2.60
C PHE A 99 -11.92 9.84 -3.94
N ASN A 100 -10.88 10.66 -4.13
CA ASN A 100 -10.06 10.68 -5.35
C ASN A 100 -8.74 9.89 -5.15
N GLY A 101 -8.60 9.17 -4.05
CA GLY A 101 -7.39 8.42 -3.72
C GLY A 101 -7.22 7.18 -4.60
N ASN A 102 -5.98 6.74 -4.76
CA ASN A 102 -5.66 5.51 -5.49
C ASN A 102 -5.93 4.28 -4.62
N ARG A 103 -7.12 3.70 -4.78
CA ARG A 103 -7.57 2.54 -3.99
C ARG A 103 -6.65 1.33 -4.11
N ILE A 104 -5.97 1.15 -5.25
CA ILE A 104 -5.05 0.02 -5.47
C ILE A 104 -3.82 0.18 -4.59
N TYR A 105 -3.15 1.33 -4.65
CA TYR A 105 -1.97 1.59 -3.82
C TYR A 105 -2.31 1.66 -2.33
N ASN A 106 -3.49 2.20 -1.97
CA ASN A 106 -3.97 2.18 -0.59
C ASN A 106 -4.08 0.75 -0.05
N LYS A 107 -4.71 -0.15 -0.83
CA LYS A 107 -4.85 -1.57 -0.46
C LYS A 107 -3.50 -2.27 -0.35
N ILE A 108 -2.61 -2.08 -1.32
CA ILE A 108 -1.25 -2.67 -1.30
C ILE A 108 -0.51 -2.20 -0.04
N ALA A 109 -0.51 -0.89 0.23
CA ALA A 109 0.20 -0.33 1.38
C ALA A 109 -0.34 -0.87 2.71
N ARG A 110 -1.67 -0.97 2.88
CA ARG A 110 -2.28 -1.52 4.09
C ARG A 110 -1.95 -3.00 4.30
N VAL A 111 -2.04 -3.80 3.25
CA VAL A 111 -1.70 -5.23 3.31
C VAL A 111 -0.22 -5.43 3.64
N SER A 112 0.67 -4.64 3.01
CA SER A 112 2.11 -4.72 3.29
C SER A 112 2.45 -4.25 4.71
N ALA A 113 1.84 -3.16 5.18
CA ALA A 113 1.98 -2.68 6.55
C ALA A 113 1.47 -3.72 7.58
N SER A 114 0.33 -4.36 7.31
CA SER A 114 -0.23 -5.41 8.16
C SER A 114 0.73 -6.61 8.28
N ARG A 115 1.29 -7.08 7.17
CA ARG A 115 2.29 -8.16 7.19
C ARG A 115 3.54 -7.79 7.97
N LEU A 116 4.01 -6.56 7.79
CA LEU A 116 5.17 -6.05 8.51
C LEU A 116 4.90 -5.98 10.02
N LEU A 117 3.74 -5.47 10.41
CA LEU A 117 3.30 -5.42 11.81
C LEU A 117 3.15 -6.81 12.42
N LEU A 118 2.62 -7.77 11.65
CA LEU A 118 2.55 -9.17 12.07
C LEU A 118 3.95 -9.73 12.35
N SER A 119 4.92 -9.49 11.47
CA SER A 119 6.31 -9.93 11.69
C SER A 119 7.02 -9.23 12.87
N MET A 120 6.47 -8.09 13.31
CA MET A 120 6.92 -7.34 14.50
C MET A 120 6.14 -7.72 15.77
N GLU A 121 5.29 -8.75 15.71
CA GLU A 121 4.42 -9.21 16.81
C GLU A 121 3.38 -8.15 17.26
N LYS A 122 3.09 -7.17 16.42
CA LYS A 122 2.12 -6.10 16.67
C LYS A 122 0.75 -6.45 16.10
N HIS A 123 0.14 -7.48 16.64
CA HIS A 123 -1.03 -8.15 16.08
C HIS A 123 -2.26 -7.25 15.99
N ASP A 124 -2.53 -6.42 17.01
CA ASP A 124 -3.69 -5.52 17.01
C ASP A 124 -3.54 -4.43 15.94
N GLU A 125 -2.36 -3.82 15.84
CA GLU A 125 -2.05 -2.84 14.79
C GLU A 125 -2.14 -3.48 13.39
N ALA A 126 -1.72 -4.75 13.24
CA ALA A 126 -1.80 -5.48 11.98
C ALA A 126 -3.24 -5.68 11.51
N LEU A 127 -4.16 -6.06 12.42
CA LEU A 127 -5.58 -6.17 12.11
C LEU A 127 -6.19 -4.82 11.72
N GLU A 128 -5.88 -3.75 12.45
CA GLU A 128 -6.38 -2.40 12.16
C GLU A 128 -6.02 -1.95 10.74
N MET A 129 -4.83 -2.30 10.24
CA MET A 129 -4.42 -1.94 8.88
C MET A 129 -5.33 -2.52 7.80
N ILE A 130 -5.86 -3.72 7.98
CA ILE A 130 -6.68 -4.44 6.99
C ILE A 130 -8.17 -4.48 7.31
N ASP A 131 -8.60 -3.96 8.46
CA ASP A 131 -10.00 -4.00 8.89
C ASP A 131 -10.96 -3.40 7.85
N LEU A 132 -10.57 -2.33 7.17
CA LEU A 132 -11.33 -1.72 6.07
C LEU A 132 -11.72 -2.74 4.98
N TYR A 133 -10.94 -3.81 4.81
CA TYR A 133 -11.13 -4.83 3.79
C TYR A 133 -11.63 -6.16 4.34
N SER A 134 -11.66 -6.34 5.66
CA SER A 134 -12.02 -7.61 6.30
C SER A 134 -13.50 -8.00 6.12
N SER A 135 -14.38 -6.99 6.04
CA SER A 135 -15.82 -7.16 5.86
C SER A 135 -16.26 -7.15 4.39
N SER A 136 -15.39 -6.78 3.47
CA SER A 136 -15.72 -6.71 2.06
C SER A 136 -15.59 -8.08 1.40
N ASP A 137 -16.30 -8.28 0.31
CA ASP A 137 -16.25 -9.48 -0.53
C ASP A 137 -14.90 -9.59 -1.27
N THR A 138 -13.82 -9.50 -0.51
CA THR A 138 -12.46 -9.39 -0.99
C THR A 138 -11.81 -10.73 -1.28
N ASN A 139 -10.63 -10.69 -1.87
CA ASN A 139 -9.89 -11.88 -2.26
C ASN A 139 -9.47 -12.74 -1.06
N GLY A 140 -9.22 -14.02 -1.30
CA GLY A 140 -8.81 -15.00 -0.29
C GLY A 140 -7.62 -14.57 0.55
N TYR A 141 -6.68 -13.83 -0.04
CA TYR A 141 -5.45 -13.39 0.62
C TYR A 141 -5.68 -12.53 1.89
N ILE A 142 -6.69 -11.65 1.89
CA ILE A 142 -6.98 -10.83 3.08
C ILE A 142 -7.57 -11.69 4.19
N HIS A 143 -8.43 -12.66 3.85
CA HIS A 143 -8.95 -13.60 4.82
C HIS A 143 -7.82 -14.49 5.39
N GLU A 144 -6.91 -14.96 4.54
CA GLU A 144 -5.74 -15.73 4.98
C GLU A 144 -4.86 -14.92 5.94
N LEU A 145 -4.49 -13.69 5.58
CA LEU A 145 -3.69 -12.81 6.44
C LEU A 145 -4.41 -12.50 7.76
N THR A 146 -5.73 -12.29 7.72
CA THR A 146 -6.53 -12.10 8.94
C THR A 146 -6.49 -13.34 9.80
N GLY A 147 -6.58 -14.53 9.20
CA GLY A 147 -6.43 -15.82 9.90
C GLY A 147 -5.05 -15.96 10.56
N ASP A 148 -3.98 -15.63 9.84
CA ASP A 148 -2.62 -15.65 10.38
C ASP A 148 -2.49 -14.76 11.62
N ILE A 149 -2.99 -13.52 11.56
CA ILE A 149 -2.93 -12.59 12.69
C ILE A 149 -3.76 -13.09 13.89
N LEU A 150 -4.96 -13.61 13.64
CA LEU A 150 -5.82 -14.13 14.70
C LEU A 150 -5.23 -15.37 15.37
N LEU A 151 -4.54 -16.20 14.61
CA LEU A 151 -3.83 -17.38 15.13
C LEU A 151 -2.71 -16.96 16.09
N GLU A 152 -1.90 -15.96 15.70
CA GLU A 152 -0.84 -15.41 16.57
C GLU A 152 -1.41 -14.74 17.84
N GLN A 153 -2.67 -14.25 17.77
CA GLN A 153 -3.39 -13.78 18.97
C GLN A 153 -3.98 -14.92 19.83
N GLY A 154 -3.83 -16.17 19.44
CA GLY A 154 -4.44 -17.32 20.11
C GLY A 154 -5.96 -17.44 19.93
N LYS A 155 -6.55 -16.71 18.98
CA LYS A 155 -7.99 -16.71 18.64
C LYS A 155 -8.30 -17.80 17.61
N ILE A 156 -8.09 -19.05 18.00
CA ILE A 156 -8.06 -20.23 17.14
C ILE A 156 -9.34 -20.36 16.29
N ASP A 157 -10.53 -20.35 16.90
CA ASP A 157 -11.80 -20.53 16.20
C ASP A 157 -12.04 -19.44 15.14
N LEU A 158 -11.63 -18.20 15.44
CA LEU A 158 -11.74 -17.09 14.51
C LEU A 158 -10.73 -17.23 13.37
N ALA A 159 -9.52 -17.71 13.64
CA ALA A 159 -8.52 -17.96 12.62
C ALA A 159 -9.00 -19.03 11.62
N ILE A 160 -9.52 -20.16 12.12
CA ILE A 160 -10.10 -21.22 11.27
C ILE A 160 -11.21 -20.66 10.40
N SER A 161 -12.14 -19.90 10.98
CA SER A 161 -13.22 -19.28 10.20
C SER A 161 -12.72 -18.35 9.08
N GLN A 162 -11.62 -17.62 9.31
CA GLN A 162 -11.03 -16.79 8.28
C GLN A 162 -10.32 -17.62 7.19
N TYR A 163 -9.63 -18.67 7.57
CA TYR A 163 -9.02 -19.59 6.61
C TYR A 163 -10.06 -20.30 5.73
N GLU A 164 -11.20 -20.71 6.28
CA GLU A 164 -12.31 -21.28 5.50
C GLU A 164 -12.85 -20.27 4.47
N LYS A 165 -13.00 -19.00 4.86
CA LYS A 165 -13.38 -17.93 3.92
C LYS A 165 -12.31 -17.74 2.85
N ALA A 166 -11.02 -17.79 3.21
CA ALA A 166 -9.92 -17.70 2.26
C ALA A 166 -9.97 -18.84 1.24
N ALA A 167 -10.13 -20.10 1.70
CA ALA A 167 -10.25 -21.27 0.83
C ALA A 167 -11.41 -21.16 -0.18
N ASN A 168 -12.56 -20.64 0.26
CA ASN A 168 -13.73 -20.41 -0.59
C ASN A 168 -13.55 -19.28 -1.62
N LYS A 169 -12.62 -18.36 -1.39
CA LYS A 169 -12.35 -17.21 -2.28
C LYS A 169 -11.20 -17.45 -3.25
N TYR A 170 -10.27 -18.32 -2.92
CA TYR A 170 -9.21 -18.71 -3.84
C TYR A 170 -9.75 -19.54 -4.99
N THR A 171 -9.31 -19.22 -6.19
CA THR A 171 -9.68 -19.93 -7.43
C THR A 171 -8.60 -20.90 -7.89
N ASP A 172 -7.39 -20.79 -7.35
CA ASP A 172 -6.26 -21.66 -7.66
C ASP A 172 -6.09 -22.74 -6.58
N GLU A 173 -5.78 -23.96 -7.03
CA GLU A 173 -5.65 -25.14 -6.17
C GLU A 173 -4.47 -25.01 -5.18
N SER A 174 -3.40 -24.33 -5.58
CA SER A 174 -2.21 -24.17 -4.74
C SER A 174 -2.53 -23.33 -3.49
N SER A 175 -3.20 -22.19 -3.65
CA SER A 175 -3.61 -21.34 -2.52
C SER A 175 -4.63 -22.05 -1.63
N GLN A 176 -5.60 -22.78 -2.21
CA GLN A 176 -6.56 -23.59 -1.44
C GLN A 176 -5.84 -24.66 -0.60
N THR A 177 -4.85 -25.33 -1.18
CA THR A 177 -4.06 -26.35 -0.47
C THR A 177 -3.26 -25.73 0.69
N ILE A 178 -2.64 -24.58 0.48
CA ILE A 178 -1.89 -23.88 1.55
C ILE A 178 -2.80 -23.57 2.74
N VAL A 179 -3.98 -23.04 2.48
CA VAL A 179 -4.95 -22.70 3.54
C VAL A 179 -5.47 -23.95 4.23
N ALA A 180 -5.74 -25.03 3.50
CA ALA A 180 -6.13 -26.32 4.09
C ALA A 180 -5.04 -26.89 5.01
N MET A 181 -3.77 -26.78 4.61
CA MET A 181 -2.64 -27.17 5.46
C MET A 181 -2.55 -26.31 6.73
N LYS A 182 -2.80 -24.99 6.65
CA LYS A 182 -2.84 -24.12 7.84
C LYS A 182 -3.90 -24.58 8.84
N ILE A 183 -5.11 -24.89 8.37
CA ILE A 183 -6.19 -25.40 9.23
C ILE A 183 -5.80 -26.73 9.88
N SER A 184 -5.31 -27.67 9.08
CA SER A 184 -4.92 -29.02 9.57
C SER A 184 -3.80 -28.96 10.62
N ASN A 185 -2.88 -27.99 10.53
CA ASN A 185 -1.80 -27.83 11.49
C ASN A 185 -2.26 -27.23 12.84
N ILE A 186 -3.42 -26.59 12.89
CA ILE A 186 -4.00 -26.05 14.12
C ILE A 186 -4.64 -27.17 14.94
N ASP A 187 -5.21 -28.18 14.29
CA ASP A 187 -5.94 -29.28 14.91
C ASP A 187 -5.00 -30.37 15.50
N MET A 188 -3.69 -30.25 15.33
CA MET A 188 -2.69 -31.15 15.88
C MET A 188 -2.10 -30.66 17.21
#